data_027d98506edd708a4a0a4c8275b5395b
#
_entry.id   027d98506edd708a4a0a4c8275b5395b
#
_cell.length_a   1.000
_cell.length_b   1.000
_cell.length_c   1.000
_cell.angle_alpha   90.00
_cell.angle_beta   90.00
_cell.angle_gamma   90.00
#
_symmetry.space_group_name_H-M   'P 1'
#
loop_
_entity.id
_entity.type
_entity.pdbx_description
1 polymer ?
#
loop_
_entity_poly.entity_id
_entity_poly.type
_entity_poly.pdbx_seq_one_letter_code
_entity_poly.pdbx_strand_id
1 'polypeptide(L)'
;LATGAGKTTVMAMLIAWHTLNKRANPQDARFSDTFLIITPGITIRDRLRVLLPNDSESYYRQRDIVPAQLRDDLGQAKIIITNYHAFQLREKVAVAKITKSILAEGQPSPFTETPDQMVRRVCRGLSTKKNIIVLNDEAHHCYRRKTSGESESLTGDDRIEAKQRDEE
;
A
#
# COMPACT_ATOMS: atom_id res chain seq x y z
N LEU A 1 -4.60 -17.65 3.82
CA LEU A 1 -4.13 -18.03 5.16
C LEU A 1 -5.09 -17.47 6.21
N ALA A 2 -5.43 -18.29 7.22
CA ALA A 2 -6.33 -17.86 8.31
C ALA A 2 -5.70 -16.73 9.15
N THR A 3 -6.55 -15.96 9.85
CA THR A 3 -6.12 -14.95 10.82
C THR A 3 -5.28 -15.63 11.92
N GLY A 4 -4.15 -15.05 12.29
CA GLY A 4 -3.24 -15.63 13.29
C GLY A 4 -2.24 -16.67 12.75
N ALA A 5 -2.32 -17.06 11.47
CA ALA A 5 -1.45 -18.08 10.87
C ALA A 5 -0.01 -17.61 10.53
N GLY A 6 0.46 -16.51 11.11
CA GLY A 6 1.83 -16.03 10.90
C GLY A 6 2.08 -15.27 9.59
N LYS A 7 1.04 -14.82 8.87
CA LYS A 7 1.17 -14.04 7.60
C LYS A 7 2.19 -12.91 7.71
N THR A 8 2.08 -12.09 8.75
CA THR A 8 2.98 -10.93 8.98
C THR A 8 4.43 -11.36 9.19
N THR A 9 4.66 -12.49 9.86
CA THR A 9 6.02 -13.03 10.03
C THR A 9 6.61 -13.48 8.69
N VAL A 10 5.81 -14.12 7.84
CA VAL A 10 6.23 -14.51 6.48
C VAL A 10 6.55 -13.27 5.64
N MET A 11 5.73 -12.20 5.72
CA MET A 11 6.03 -10.93 5.06
C MET A 11 7.36 -10.35 5.55
N ALA A 12 7.61 -10.36 6.87
CA ALA A 12 8.88 -9.89 7.43
C ALA A 12 10.08 -10.70 6.90
N MET A 13 9.95 -12.03 6.84
CA MET A 13 10.99 -12.92 6.28
C MET A 13 11.26 -12.63 4.80
N LEU A 14 10.21 -12.42 4.00
CA LEU A 14 10.35 -12.07 2.57
C LEU A 14 11.06 -10.74 2.39
N ILE A 15 10.67 -9.71 3.15
CA ILE A 15 11.29 -8.40 3.12
C ILE A 15 12.78 -8.50 3.49
N ALA A 16 13.10 -9.20 4.58
CA ALA A 16 14.47 -9.41 5.01
C ALA A 16 15.29 -10.14 3.94
N TRP A 17 14.77 -11.25 3.44
CA TRP A 17 15.44 -12.07 2.43
C TRP A 17 15.75 -11.28 1.16
N HIS A 18 14.77 -10.58 0.62
CA HIS A 18 14.94 -9.78 -0.59
C HIS A 18 15.92 -8.62 -0.37
N THR A 19 15.77 -7.88 0.72
CA THR A 19 16.61 -6.71 1.01
C THR A 19 18.06 -7.12 1.20
N LEU A 20 18.33 -8.10 2.04
CA LEU A 20 19.69 -8.54 2.34
C LEU A 20 20.39 -9.13 1.11
N ASN A 21 19.69 -9.93 0.29
CA ASN A 21 20.25 -10.42 -0.96
C ASN A 21 20.49 -9.29 -1.97
N LYS A 22 19.61 -8.29 -2.03
CA LYS A 22 19.79 -7.11 -2.88
C LYS A 22 20.99 -6.28 -2.45
N ARG A 23 21.23 -6.15 -1.15
CA ARG A 23 22.42 -5.48 -0.59
C ARG A 23 23.70 -6.24 -0.92
N ALA A 24 23.69 -7.55 -0.77
CA ALA A 24 24.84 -8.40 -1.10
C ALA A 24 25.13 -8.42 -2.61
N ASN A 25 24.08 -8.37 -3.46
CA ASN A 25 24.17 -8.47 -4.91
C ASN A 25 23.35 -7.35 -5.59
N PRO A 26 23.84 -6.09 -5.63
CA PRO A 26 23.07 -4.95 -6.11
C PRO A 26 22.60 -5.04 -7.57
N GLN A 27 23.31 -5.78 -8.41
CA GLN A 27 22.97 -5.94 -9.83
C GLN A 27 21.96 -7.07 -10.11
N ASP A 28 21.68 -7.91 -9.11
CA ASP A 28 20.74 -9.02 -9.30
C ASP A 28 19.30 -8.51 -9.35
N ALA A 29 18.67 -8.67 -10.51
CA ALA A 29 17.28 -8.25 -10.74
C ALA A 29 16.24 -9.11 -10.03
N ARG A 30 16.61 -10.29 -9.52
CA ARG A 30 15.71 -11.18 -8.79
C ARG A 30 15.34 -10.62 -7.42
N PHE A 31 16.20 -9.76 -6.85
CA PHE A 31 16.02 -9.20 -5.51
C PHE A 31 15.64 -7.72 -5.57
N SER A 32 14.91 -7.29 -4.55
CA SER A 32 14.49 -5.90 -4.39
C SER A 32 14.69 -5.44 -2.95
N ASP A 33 14.99 -4.14 -2.80
CA ASP A 33 15.00 -3.43 -1.52
C ASP A 33 13.75 -2.53 -1.35
N THR A 34 12.75 -2.72 -2.22
CA THR A 34 11.63 -1.79 -2.35
C THR A 34 10.30 -2.55 -2.34
N PHE A 35 9.42 -2.16 -1.40
CA PHE A 35 8.18 -2.89 -1.12
C PHE A 35 6.99 -1.95 -1.04
N LEU A 36 5.88 -2.39 -1.62
CA LEU A 36 4.57 -1.79 -1.48
C LEU A 36 3.65 -2.80 -0.80
N ILE A 37 3.18 -2.46 0.40
CA ILE A 37 2.26 -3.31 1.17
C ILE A 37 0.88 -2.68 1.09
N ILE A 38 -0.09 -3.44 0.59
CA ILE A 38 -1.47 -3.00 0.40
C ILE A 38 -2.34 -3.71 1.43
N THR A 39 -3.13 -2.93 2.18
CA THR A 39 -4.03 -3.41 3.23
C THR A 39 -5.48 -3.06 2.92
N PRO A 40 -6.47 -3.79 3.48
CA PRO A 40 -7.87 -3.43 3.30
C PRO A 40 -8.28 -2.17 4.08
N GLY A 41 -7.61 -1.83 5.19
CA GLY A 41 -8.01 -0.70 6.03
C GLY A 41 -6.88 -0.05 6.82
N ILE A 42 -7.16 1.13 7.43
CA ILE A 42 -6.19 1.94 8.19
C ILE A 42 -5.73 1.20 9.44
N THR A 43 -6.63 0.59 10.19
CA THR A 43 -6.29 -0.16 11.42
C THR A 43 -5.30 -1.29 11.15
N ILE A 44 -5.44 -1.98 10.01
CA ILE A 44 -4.52 -3.05 9.60
C ILE A 44 -3.19 -2.44 9.16
N ARG A 45 -3.20 -1.32 8.46
CA ARG A 45 -2.00 -0.56 8.10
C ARG A 45 -1.14 -0.26 9.32
N ASP A 46 -1.75 0.25 10.39
CA ASP A 46 -1.02 0.60 11.61
C ASP A 46 -0.42 -0.63 12.31
N ARG A 47 -1.14 -1.76 12.31
CA ARG A 47 -0.62 -3.05 12.81
C ARG A 47 0.56 -3.58 12.01
N LEU A 48 0.63 -3.29 10.71
CA LEU A 48 1.72 -3.73 9.84
C LEU A 48 2.98 -2.85 9.96
N ARG A 49 2.98 -1.78 10.75
CA ARG A 49 4.19 -0.99 11.05
C ARG A 49 5.32 -1.82 11.64
N VAL A 50 5.01 -2.94 12.28
CA VAL A 50 6.02 -3.92 12.74
C VAL A 50 6.90 -4.47 11.60
N LEU A 51 6.50 -4.30 10.34
CA LEU A 51 7.28 -4.64 9.14
C LEU A 51 8.31 -3.56 8.76
N LEU A 52 8.27 -2.38 9.37
CA LEU A 52 9.25 -1.33 9.15
C LEU A 52 10.52 -1.65 9.95
N PRO A 53 11.70 -1.81 9.32
CA PRO A 53 12.91 -2.20 10.03
C PRO A 53 13.36 -1.21 11.10
N ASN A 54 13.07 0.08 10.89
CA ASN A 54 13.48 1.17 11.77
C ASN A 54 12.43 1.49 12.87
N ASP A 55 11.30 0.78 12.89
CA ASP A 55 10.30 0.93 13.95
C ASP A 55 10.81 0.26 15.23
N SER A 56 10.51 0.86 16.40
CA SER A 56 10.86 0.31 17.72
C SER A 56 10.26 -1.06 17.95
N GLU A 57 9.03 -1.27 17.44
CA GLU A 57 8.26 -2.50 17.57
C GLU A 57 8.49 -3.49 16.42
N SER A 58 9.60 -3.34 15.68
CA SER A 58 9.82 -4.15 14.48
C SER A 58 9.96 -5.64 14.78
N TYR A 59 9.32 -6.49 13.98
CA TYR A 59 9.39 -7.95 14.11
C TYR A 59 10.80 -8.50 13.89
N TYR A 60 11.65 -7.78 13.15
CA TYR A 60 13.02 -8.20 12.90
C TYR A 60 13.84 -8.26 14.20
N ARG A 61 13.53 -7.39 15.16
CA ARG A 61 14.13 -7.35 16.49
C ARG A 61 13.37 -8.25 17.48
N GLN A 62 12.05 -8.06 17.58
CA GLN A 62 11.22 -8.76 18.57
C GLN A 62 11.20 -10.28 18.38
N ARG A 63 11.32 -10.76 17.14
CA ARG A 63 11.28 -12.18 16.80
C ARG A 63 12.63 -12.74 16.37
N ASP A 64 13.69 -11.96 16.50
CA ASP A 64 15.05 -12.30 16.09
C ASP A 64 15.13 -12.89 14.66
N ILE A 65 14.36 -12.29 13.74
CA ILE A 65 14.29 -12.74 12.32
C ILE A 65 15.61 -12.46 11.61
N VAL A 66 16.29 -11.36 12.00
CA VAL A 66 17.54 -10.91 11.37
C VAL A 66 18.60 -10.70 12.44
N PRO A 67 19.79 -11.32 12.30
CA PRO A 67 20.93 -11.09 13.18
C PRO A 67 21.28 -9.61 13.30
N ALA A 68 21.79 -9.19 14.47
CA ALA A 68 22.08 -7.79 14.76
C ALA A 68 23.00 -7.13 13.72
N GLN A 69 23.97 -7.88 13.20
CA GLN A 69 24.97 -7.41 12.23
C GLN A 69 24.36 -7.02 10.87
N LEU A 70 23.19 -7.58 10.52
CA LEU A 70 22.52 -7.35 9.23
C LEU A 70 21.36 -6.35 9.34
N ARG A 71 21.09 -5.81 10.53
CA ARG A 71 19.94 -4.90 10.75
C ARG A 71 20.13 -3.55 10.07
N ASP A 72 21.37 -3.05 9.99
CA ASP A 72 21.67 -1.79 9.30
C ASP A 72 21.42 -1.91 7.79
N ASP A 73 21.80 -3.04 7.18
CA ASP A 73 21.52 -3.33 5.78
C ASP A 73 20.02 -3.46 5.54
N LEU A 74 19.29 -4.13 6.44
CA LEU A 74 17.84 -4.24 6.38
C LEU A 74 17.17 -2.87 6.51
N GLY A 75 17.71 -1.97 7.33
CA GLY A 75 17.22 -0.61 7.53
C GLY A 75 17.20 0.25 6.25
N GLN A 76 17.89 -0.17 5.19
CA GLN A 76 17.87 0.49 3.88
C GLN A 76 16.65 0.13 3.02
N ALA A 77 15.83 -0.83 3.46
CA ALA A 77 14.60 -1.20 2.75
C ALA A 77 13.64 -0.01 2.65
N LYS A 78 13.11 0.23 1.46
CA LYS A 78 12.07 1.22 1.20
C LYS A 78 10.71 0.54 1.24
N ILE A 79 9.93 0.81 2.28
CA ILE A 79 8.64 0.16 2.49
C ILE A 79 7.56 1.24 2.55
N ILE A 80 6.54 1.11 1.69
CA ILE A 80 5.31 1.90 1.78
C ILE A 80 4.19 0.95 2.18
N ILE A 81 3.47 1.31 3.24
CA ILE A 81 2.26 0.61 3.67
C ILE A 81 1.08 1.54 3.41
N THR A 82 0.14 1.09 2.59
CA THR A 82 -1.03 1.88 2.20
C THR A 82 -2.28 1.01 2.15
N ASN A 83 -3.45 1.62 2.15
CA ASN A 83 -4.69 0.91 1.92
C ASN A 83 -5.08 0.91 0.44
N TYR A 84 -5.96 0.00 0.03
CA TYR A 84 -6.38 -0.09 -1.38
C TYR A 84 -7.21 1.13 -1.82
N HIS A 85 -7.88 1.83 -0.91
CA HIS A 85 -8.63 3.06 -1.21
C HIS A 85 -7.73 4.20 -1.69
N ALA A 86 -6.45 4.20 -1.28
CA ALA A 86 -5.48 5.17 -1.76
C ALA A 86 -5.31 5.13 -3.30
N PHE A 87 -5.65 4.02 -3.95
CA PHE A 87 -5.60 3.84 -5.40
C PHE A 87 -6.89 4.27 -6.11
N GLN A 88 -7.88 4.80 -5.40
CA GLN A 88 -9.03 5.42 -6.05
C GLN A 88 -8.62 6.74 -6.69
N LEU A 89 -9.12 6.98 -7.90
CA LEU A 89 -8.87 8.24 -8.61
C LEU A 89 -9.56 9.39 -7.87
N ARG A 90 -8.81 10.46 -7.63
CA ARG A 90 -9.31 11.67 -6.95
C ARG A 90 -9.74 12.71 -7.96
N GLU A 91 -10.74 13.50 -7.62
CA GLU A 91 -11.07 14.72 -8.38
C GLU A 91 -10.09 15.83 -8.02
N LYS A 92 -9.51 16.47 -9.05
CA LYS A 92 -8.47 17.52 -8.87
C LYS A 92 -9.03 18.87 -8.44
N VAL A 93 -10.30 19.11 -8.74
CA VAL A 93 -10.94 20.42 -8.50
C VAL A 93 -12.37 20.18 -8.03
N ALA A 94 -12.78 20.88 -6.99
CA ALA A 94 -14.19 20.98 -6.60
C ALA A 94 -14.93 21.83 -7.64
N VAL A 95 -15.38 21.22 -8.74
CA VAL A 95 -16.15 21.89 -9.78
C VAL A 95 -17.62 21.83 -9.40
N ALA A 96 -18.33 22.95 -9.54
CA ALA A 96 -19.77 22.99 -9.31
C ALA A 96 -20.48 21.90 -10.13
N LYS A 97 -21.46 21.20 -9.55
CA LYS A 97 -22.18 20.08 -10.20
C LYS A 97 -22.72 20.42 -11.59
N ILE A 98 -23.12 21.68 -11.81
CA ILE A 98 -23.65 22.17 -13.07
C ILE A 98 -22.57 22.19 -14.17
N THR A 99 -21.35 22.62 -13.85
CA THR A 99 -20.24 22.65 -14.81
C THR A 99 -19.80 21.23 -15.19
N LYS A 100 -19.89 20.28 -14.26
CA LYS A 100 -19.64 18.84 -14.52
C LYS A 100 -20.61 18.26 -15.54
N SER A 101 -21.93 18.58 -15.43
CA SER A 101 -22.95 18.04 -16.33
C SER A 101 -22.80 18.53 -17.76
N ILE A 102 -22.31 19.78 -17.95
CA ILE A 102 -22.13 20.38 -19.26
C ILE A 102 -20.88 19.86 -19.98
N LEU A 103 -19.82 19.50 -19.23
CA LEU A 103 -18.54 19.09 -19.80
C LEU A 103 -18.36 17.58 -19.92
N ALA A 104 -19.25 16.78 -19.33
CA ALA A 104 -19.08 15.32 -19.17
C ALA A 104 -20.00 14.47 -20.06
N GLU A 105 -20.50 14.98 -21.19
CA GLU A 105 -21.23 14.14 -22.15
C GLU A 105 -20.31 13.04 -22.70
N GLY A 106 -20.29 11.86 -22.00
CA GLY A 106 -19.71 10.61 -22.50
C GLY A 106 -18.19 10.44 -22.41
N GLN A 107 -17.46 11.38 -21.82
CA GLN A 107 -15.99 11.30 -21.64
C GLN A 107 -15.58 11.28 -20.16
N PRO A 108 -14.45 10.63 -19.79
CA PRO A 108 -13.92 10.75 -18.43
C PRO A 108 -13.70 12.22 -18.09
N SER A 109 -14.20 12.65 -16.93
CA SER A 109 -14.11 14.04 -16.48
C SER A 109 -12.65 14.52 -16.55
N PRO A 110 -12.35 15.65 -17.25
CA PRO A 110 -10.99 16.20 -17.32
C PRO A 110 -10.45 16.63 -15.96
N PHE A 111 -11.31 16.68 -14.96
CA PHE A 111 -10.98 17.04 -13.57
C PHE A 111 -10.65 15.84 -12.70
N THR A 112 -10.72 14.62 -13.23
CA THR A 112 -10.33 13.40 -12.51
C THR A 112 -8.83 13.15 -12.70
N GLU A 113 -8.18 12.67 -11.63
CA GLU A 113 -6.80 12.23 -11.65
C GLU A 113 -6.60 11.10 -12.67
N THR A 114 -5.53 11.15 -13.45
CA THR A 114 -5.18 10.03 -14.34
C THR A 114 -4.56 8.87 -13.55
N PRO A 115 -4.61 7.62 -14.05
CA PRO A 115 -3.96 6.48 -13.39
C PRO A 115 -2.48 6.73 -13.06
N ASP A 116 -1.72 7.38 -13.97
CA ASP A 116 -0.31 7.70 -13.74
C ASP A 116 -0.12 8.69 -12.60
N GLN A 117 -1.00 9.67 -12.49
CA GLN A 117 -0.96 10.65 -11.39
C GLN A 117 -1.30 9.99 -10.06
N MET A 118 -2.28 9.09 -10.04
CA MET A 118 -2.62 8.29 -8.87
C MET A 118 -1.44 7.43 -8.41
N VAL A 119 -0.79 6.71 -9.33
CA VAL A 119 0.40 5.91 -8.99
C VAL A 119 1.51 6.80 -8.44
N ARG A 120 1.79 7.96 -9.06
CA ARG A 120 2.79 8.90 -8.57
C ARG A 120 2.46 9.44 -7.17
N ARG A 121 1.19 9.68 -6.87
CA ARG A 121 0.73 10.12 -5.54
C ARG A 121 0.93 9.03 -4.49
N VAL A 122 0.41 7.82 -4.75
CA VAL A 122 0.44 6.71 -3.79
C VAL A 122 1.85 6.16 -3.60
N CYS A 123 2.61 6.04 -4.68
CA CYS A 123 3.96 5.46 -4.69
C CYS A 123 5.08 6.53 -4.70
N ARG A 124 4.81 7.74 -4.18
CA ARG A 124 5.76 8.87 -4.23
C ARG A 124 7.17 8.52 -3.74
N GLY A 125 7.28 7.70 -2.68
CA GLY A 125 8.56 7.25 -2.15
C GLY A 125 9.28 6.19 -2.99
N LEU A 126 8.60 5.58 -3.97
CA LEU A 126 9.09 4.47 -4.79
C LEU A 126 9.33 4.86 -6.26
N SER A 127 9.01 6.10 -6.65
CA SER A 127 8.86 6.54 -8.05
C SER A 127 10.09 6.36 -8.94
N THR A 128 11.28 6.21 -8.36
CA THR A 128 12.54 6.01 -9.10
C THR A 128 12.95 4.54 -9.23
N LYS A 129 12.25 3.63 -8.57
CA LYS A 129 12.60 2.21 -8.53
C LYS A 129 11.83 1.43 -9.59
N LYS A 130 12.57 0.60 -10.34
CA LYS A 130 11.98 -0.26 -11.40
C LYS A 130 11.56 -1.64 -10.90
N ASN A 131 12.15 -2.10 -9.79
CA ASN A 131 11.88 -3.41 -9.21
C ASN A 131 11.22 -3.24 -7.85
N ILE A 132 9.90 -3.37 -7.79
CA ILE A 132 9.08 -3.21 -6.59
C ILE A 132 8.36 -4.51 -6.31
N ILE A 133 8.44 -5.00 -5.07
CA ILE A 133 7.66 -6.14 -4.62
C ILE A 133 6.37 -5.64 -3.99
N VAL A 134 5.25 -6.14 -4.49
CA VAL A 134 3.92 -5.81 -3.96
C VAL A 134 3.44 -6.96 -3.07
N LEU A 135 3.19 -6.65 -1.80
CA LEU A 135 2.60 -7.57 -0.82
C LEU A 135 1.17 -7.11 -0.55
N ASN A 136 0.21 -7.92 -0.95
CA ASN A 136 -1.19 -7.60 -0.78
C ASN A 136 -1.77 -8.43 0.37
N ASP A 137 -2.06 -7.78 1.49
CA ASP A 137 -2.74 -8.42 2.62
C ASP A 137 -4.25 -8.45 2.35
N GLU A 138 -4.89 -9.60 2.60
CA GLU A 138 -6.30 -9.84 2.33
C GLU A 138 -6.70 -9.55 0.87
N ALA A 139 -5.93 -10.08 -0.08
CA ALA A 139 -6.07 -9.85 -1.53
C ALA A 139 -7.49 -10.06 -2.09
N HIS A 140 -8.31 -10.86 -1.43
CA HIS A 140 -9.69 -11.10 -1.85
C HIS A 140 -10.57 -9.84 -1.82
N HIS A 141 -10.24 -8.83 -1.02
CA HIS A 141 -10.93 -7.54 -1.04
C HIS A 141 -10.63 -6.74 -2.31
N CYS A 142 -9.47 -6.94 -2.94
CA CYS A 142 -9.06 -6.23 -4.14
C CYS A 142 -9.69 -6.79 -5.43
N TYR A 143 -10.15 -8.03 -5.42
CA TYR A 143 -10.64 -8.74 -6.60
C TYR A 143 -12.18 -8.83 -6.68
N ARG A 144 -12.90 -8.38 -5.67
CA ARG A 144 -14.37 -8.31 -5.76
C ARG A 144 -14.79 -7.27 -6.80
N ARG A 145 -15.26 -7.72 -7.96
CA ARG A 145 -16.04 -6.87 -8.85
C ARG A 145 -17.31 -6.47 -8.09
N LYS A 146 -17.52 -5.16 -7.90
CA LYS A 146 -18.83 -4.66 -7.48
C LYS A 146 -19.81 -5.01 -8.57
N THR A 147 -20.69 -5.98 -8.33
CA THR A 147 -21.89 -6.16 -9.13
C THR A 147 -22.75 -4.93 -8.91
N SER A 148 -23.07 -4.23 -10.00
CA SER A 148 -23.97 -3.07 -10.00
C SER A 148 -25.30 -3.49 -9.36
N GLY A 149 -25.55 -3.09 -8.10
CA GLY A 149 -26.78 -3.39 -7.37
C GLY A 149 -26.63 -3.58 -5.86
N GLU A 150 -25.48 -3.91 -5.34
CA GLU A 150 -25.25 -4.00 -3.89
C GLU A 150 -24.66 -2.71 -3.36
N SER A 151 -25.50 -1.88 -2.73
CA SER A 151 -25.04 -0.86 -1.80
C SER A 151 -24.46 -1.59 -0.58
N GLU A 152 -23.12 -1.81 -0.56
CA GLU A 152 -22.45 -2.26 0.65
C GLU A 152 -22.74 -1.23 1.75
N SER A 153 -23.42 -1.68 2.81
CA SER A 153 -23.43 -0.93 4.06
C SER A 153 -21.97 -0.88 4.52
N LEU A 154 -21.37 0.31 4.43
CA LEU A 154 -20.02 0.57 4.92
C LEU A 154 -19.91 0.05 6.35
N THR A 155 -18.95 -0.82 6.62
CA THR A 155 -18.62 -1.22 7.99
C THR A 155 -18.17 0.01 8.78
N GLY A 156 -18.20 -0.04 10.10
CA GLY A 156 -17.84 1.12 10.94
C GLY A 156 -16.45 1.68 10.60
N ASP A 157 -15.51 0.82 10.26
CA ASP A 157 -14.13 1.19 9.89
C ASP A 157 -14.08 1.90 8.53
N ASP A 158 -14.85 1.43 7.54
CA ASP A 158 -14.94 2.06 6.21
C ASP A 158 -15.55 3.48 6.26
N ARG A 159 -16.47 3.72 7.22
CA ARG A 159 -17.06 5.05 7.45
C ARG A 159 -16.05 6.04 8.04
N ILE A 160 -15.17 5.57 8.93
CA ILE A 160 -14.11 6.40 9.51
C ILE A 160 -13.10 6.78 8.42
N GLU A 161 -12.73 5.84 7.56
CA GLU A 161 -11.84 6.08 6.43
C GLU A 161 -12.41 7.08 5.42
N ALA A 162 -13.69 6.96 5.11
CA ALA A 162 -14.37 7.90 4.21
C ALA A 162 -14.35 9.34 4.76
N LYS A 163 -14.60 9.51 6.08
CA LYS A 163 -14.55 10.83 6.73
C LYS A 163 -13.14 11.43 6.75
N GLN A 164 -12.12 10.65 7.09
CA GLN A 164 -10.74 11.14 7.11
C GLN A 164 -10.22 11.52 5.71
N ARG A 165 -10.78 10.92 4.66
CA ARG A 165 -10.43 11.26 3.28
C ARG A 165 -11.02 12.59 2.83
N ASP A 166 -12.15 12.99 3.37
CA ASP A 166 -12.83 14.27 3.03
C ASP A 166 -12.22 15.45 3.80
N GLU A 167 -11.41 15.21 4.83
CA GLU A 167 -10.71 16.20 5.66
C GLU A 167 -9.23 16.45 5.23
N GLU A 168 -8.66 15.64 4.30
CA GLU A 168 -7.33 15.83 3.70
C GLU A 168 -7.40 16.41 2.28
#